data_48a763ee5fbde6a521b4479577f0be54
#
_entry.id   48a763ee5fbde6a521b4479577f0be54
#
_cell.length_a   1.000
_cell.length_b   1.000
_cell.length_c   1.000
_cell.angle_alpha   90.00
_cell.angle_beta   90.00
_cell.angle_gamma   90.00
#
_symmetry.space_group_name_H-M   'P 1'
#
loop_
_entity.id
_entity.type
_entity.pdbx_description
1 polymer ?
#
loop_
_entity_poly.entity_id
_entity_poly.type
_entity_poly.pdbx_seq_one_letter_code
_entity_poly.pdbx_strand_id
1 'polypeptide(L)'
;MEDAKNSIFALKTSAGQERNVARLLAMKADKPGVDIKSIVVPESLKGYIIVESATNLDMKNPDMKVRHLRGIVGAKKDGTIDASSQITLEEVKKFLKPQPIISSIQKGSIVELVSGPFKGEKSKVVRLDESREEVVLELIEAAVPIPVTVKADQIRIIKKEAD
;
A
#
# COMPACT_ATOMS: atom_id res chain seq x y z
N MET A 1 10.35 -1.07 -34.67
CA MET A 1 10.80 -1.43 -33.30
C MET A 1 9.57 -1.91 -32.57
N GLU A 2 9.45 -3.20 -32.40
CA GLU A 2 8.42 -3.73 -31.50
C GLU A 2 8.74 -3.20 -30.10
N ASP A 3 7.84 -2.42 -29.55
CA ASP A 3 7.86 -2.09 -28.12
C ASP A 3 7.81 -3.43 -27.36
N ALA A 4 8.94 -3.87 -26.85
CA ALA A 4 8.99 -5.04 -25.98
C ALA A 4 8.01 -4.80 -24.85
N LYS A 5 6.84 -5.45 -24.93
CA LYS A 5 5.75 -5.27 -23.99
C LYS A 5 6.21 -5.80 -22.63
N ASN A 6 6.72 -4.90 -21.81
CA ASN A 6 7.11 -5.26 -20.44
C ASN A 6 5.92 -5.85 -19.68
N SER A 7 6.19 -6.86 -18.91
CA SER A 7 5.21 -7.51 -18.04
C SER A 7 5.38 -7.03 -16.61
N ILE A 8 4.29 -6.83 -15.92
CA ILE A 8 4.29 -6.35 -14.54
C ILE A 8 3.80 -7.48 -13.62
N PHE A 9 4.53 -7.73 -12.55
CA PHE A 9 4.26 -8.79 -11.60
C PHE A 9 4.15 -8.25 -10.18
N ALA A 10 3.26 -8.82 -9.38
CA ALA A 10 3.25 -8.61 -7.94
C ALA A 10 4.06 -9.72 -7.27
N LEU A 11 5.06 -9.35 -6.49
CA LEU A 11 5.87 -10.27 -5.71
C LEU A 11 5.46 -10.22 -4.24
N LYS A 12 5.21 -11.38 -3.65
CA LYS A 12 4.89 -11.51 -2.24
C LYS A 12 6.16 -11.50 -1.39
N THR A 13 6.18 -10.68 -0.35
CA THR A 13 7.28 -10.54 0.60
C THR A 13 6.81 -10.85 2.03
N SER A 14 7.75 -10.93 2.97
CA SER A 14 7.40 -10.82 4.38
C SER A 14 7.00 -9.38 4.69
N ALA A 15 5.88 -9.18 5.41
CA ALA A 15 5.39 -7.85 5.77
C ALA A 15 6.47 -7.05 6.53
N GLY A 16 6.62 -5.78 6.18
CA GLY A 16 7.65 -4.89 6.73
C GLY A 16 9.06 -5.08 6.14
N GLN A 17 9.23 -6.01 5.19
CA GLN A 17 10.51 -6.25 4.51
C GLN A 17 10.50 -5.82 3.03
N GLU A 18 9.44 -5.15 2.59
CA GLU A 18 9.22 -4.79 1.20
C GLU A 18 10.39 -3.97 0.63
N ARG A 19 10.79 -2.91 1.33
CA ARG A 19 11.90 -2.04 0.92
C ARG A 19 13.24 -2.78 0.91
N ASN A 20 13.45 -3.70 1.86
CA ASN A 20 14.67 -4.50 1.92
C ASN A 20 14.75 -5.48 0.75
N VAL A 21 13.64 -6.18 0.44
CA VAL A 21 13.53 -7.07 -0.71
C VAL A 21 13.74 -6.29 -2.01
N ALA A 22 13.09 -5.13 -2.17
CA ALA A 22 13.24 -4.28 -3.34
C ALA A 22 14.71 -3.87 -3.55
N ARG A 23 15.42 -3.45 -2.50
CA ARG A 23 16.83 -3.10 -2.56
C ARG A 23 17.70 -4.29 -2.97
N LEU A 24 17.47 -5.46 -2.39
CA LEU A 24 18.23 -6.66 -2.72
C LEU A 24 18.02 -7.12 -4.18
N LEU A 25 16.79 -7.00 -4.70
CA LEU A 25 16.49 -7.28 -6.10
C LEU A 25 17.12 -6.23 -7.03
N ALA A 26 17.07 -4.96 -6.68
CA ALA A 26 17.69 -3.89 -7.47
C ALA A 26 19.21 -4.09 -7.63
N MET A 27 19.88 -4.54 -6.56
CA MET A 27 21.32 -4.87 -6.63
C MET A 27 21.66 -6.05 -7.56
N LYS A 28 20.66 -6.84 -7.91
CA LYS A 28 20.80 -8.01 -8.78
C LYS A 28 20.22 -7.80 -10.17
N ALA A 29 19.59 -6.65 -10.43
CA ALA A 29 18.88 -6.36 -11.69
C ALA A 29 19.74 -6.51 -12.94
N ASP A 30 21.04 -6.20 -12.83
CA ASP A 30 21.99 -6.29 -13.96
C ASP A 30 22.60 -7.71 -14.14
N LYS A 31 22.19 -8.68 -13.33
CA LYS A 31 22.73 -10.02 -13.44
C LYS A 31 22.07 -10.81 -14.59
N PRO A 32 22.81 -11.69 -15.25
CA PRO A 32 22.25 -12.53 -16.30
C PRO A 32 21.02 -13.33 -15.82
N GLY A 33 19.93 -13.23 -16.57
CA GLY A 33 18.66 -13.91 -16.24
C GLY A 33 17.82 -13.23 -15.16
N VAL A 34 18.20 -12.02 -14.73
CA VAL A 34 17.40 -11.14 -13.88
C VAL A 34 17.08 -9.89 -14.70
N ASP A 35 15.93 -9.90 -15.36
CA ASP A 35 15.52 -8.79 -16.23
C ASP A 35 14.48 -7.91 -15.55
N ILE A 36 14.94 -7.16 -14.55
CA ILE A 36 14.10 -6.22 -13.80
C ILE A 36 14.35 -4.81 -14.34
N LYS A 37 13.27 -4.15 -14.82
CA LYS A 37 13.30 -2.78 -15.34
C LYS A 37 12.94 -1.75 -14.28
N SER A 38 11.94 -2.05 -13.47
CA SER A 38 11.54 -1.18 -12.36
C SER A 38 11.02 -1.98 -11.17
N ILE A 39 11.13 -1.40 -9.98
CA ILE A 39 10.58 -1.95 -8.74
C ILE A 39 9.83 -0.84 -8.02
N VAL A 40 8.59 -1.11 -7.68
CA VAL A 40 7.73 -0.20 -6.91
C VAL A 40 7.33 -0.84 -5.60
N VAL A 41 7.43 -0.09 -4.52
CA VAL A 41 6.98 -0.47 -3.18
C VAL A 41 5.80 0.40 -2.79
N PRO A 42 4.55 -0.03 -3.05
CA PRO A 42 3.38 0.74 -2.68
C PRO A 42 3.19 0.75 -1.17
N GLU A 43 2.99 1.92 -0.57
CA GLU A 43 2.74 2.02 0.88
C GLU A 43 1.40 1.41 1.30
N SER A 44 0.43 1.44 0.39
CA SER A 44 -0.92 0.86 0.59
C SER A 44 -0.95 -0.66 0.55
N LEU A 45 0.08 -1.34 0.03
CA LEU A 45 0.09 -2.78 -0.23
C LEU A 45 1.20 -3.48 0.56
N LYS A 46 0.97 -3.66 1.85
CA LYS A 46 1.95 -4.33 2.73
C LYS A 46 2.13 -5.80 2.40
N GLY A 47 3.36 -6.27 2.44
CA GLY A 47 3.71 -7.66 2.11
C GLY A 47 3.88 -7.91 0.61
N TYR A 48 3.87 -6.86 -0.22
CA TYR A 48 4.02 -6.98 -1.66
C TYR A 48 4.89 -5.88 -2.24
N ILE A 49 5.56 -6.20 -3.34
CA ILE A 49 6.24 -5.24 -4.22
C ILE A 49 5.78 -5.49 -5.65
N ILE A 50 5.87 -4.48 -6.49
CA ILE A 50 5.53 -4.57 -7.91
C ILE A 50 6.82 -4.47 -8.70
N VAL A 51 7.00 -5.38 -9.66
CA VAL A 51 8.21 -5.47 -10.47
C VAL A 51 7.83 -5.48 -11.94
N GLU A 52 8.48 -4.65 -12.74
CA GLU A 52 8.41 -4.65 -14.18
C GLU A 52 9.60 -5.41 -14.77
N SER A 53 9.34 -6.27 -15.74
CA SER A 53 10.34 -7.08 -16.43
C SER A 53 10.03 -7.13 -17.92
N ALA A 54 11.04 -7.11 -18.79
CA ALA A 54 10.86 -7.30 -20.23
C ALA A 54 10.58 -8.77 -20.59
N THR A 55 10.91 -9.69 -19.69
CA THR A 55 10.64 -11.12 -19.83
C THR A 55 9.87 -11.66 -18.62
N ASN A 56 9.44 -12.92 -18.68
CA ASN A 56 8.89 -13.58 -17.51
C ASN A 56 9.97 -13.78 -16.45
N LEU A 57 9.65 -13.41 -15.20
CA LEU A 57 10.55 -13.59 -14.09
C LEU A 57 10.71 -15.08 -13.76
N ASP A 58 11.94 -15.58 -13.73
CA ASP A 58 12.23 -16.95 -13.33
C ASP A 58 12.60 -17.06 -11.85
N MET A 59 11.65 -17.47 -11.03
CA MET A 59 11.88 -17.67 -9.58
C MET A 59 12.81 -18.85 -9.25
N LYS A 60 13.13 -19.71 -10.23
CA LYS A 60 14.11 -20.78 -10.07
C LYS A 60 15.54 -20.26 -10.20
N ASN A 61 15.72 -19.10 -10.86
CA ASN A 61 17.02 -18.45 -10.95
C ASN A 61 17.56 -18.15 -9.54
N PRO A 62 18.78 -18.61 -9.19
CA PRO A 62 19.39 -18.35 -7.88
C PRO A 62 19.52 -16.87 -7.54
N ASP A 63 19.69 -16.02 -8.55
CA ASP A 63 19.78 -14.56 -8.36
C ASP A 63 18.45 -13.90 -8.02
N MET A 64 17.32 -14.52 -8.35
CA MET A 64 16.00 -14.10 -7.90
C MET A 64 15.72 -14.50 -6.45
N LYS A 65 16.49 -15.43 -5.89
CA LYS A 65 16.33 -15.84 -4.48
C LYS A 65 16.94 -14.80 -3.56
N VAL A 66 16.09 -13.98 -2.97
CA VAL A 66 16.49 -13.01 -1.93
C VAL A 66 15.73 -13.29 -0.64
N ARG A 67 16.36 -12.94 0.48
CA ARG A 67 15.76 -13.12 1.80
C ARG A 67 14.44 -12.36 1.87
N HIS A 68 13.41 -12.97 2.47
CA HIS A 68 12.05 -12.44 2.65
C HIS A 68 11.20 -12.33 1.37
N LEU A 69 11.71 -12.67 0.20
CA LEU A 69 10.90 -12.88 -1.00
C LEU A 69 10.21 -14.25 -0.90
N ARG A 70 8.90 -14.27 -1.10
CA ARG A 70 8.06 -15.48 -0.96
C ARG A 70 7.66 -16.09 -2.31
N GLY A 71 7.56 -15.28 -3.36
CA GLY A 71 7.18 -15.72 -4.69
C GLY A 71 6.38 -14.69 -5.46
N ILE A 72 5.87 -15.09 -6.63
CA ILE A 72 5.04 -14.27 -7.50
C ILE A 72 3.56 -14.57 -7.22
N VAL A 73 2.74 -13.55 -7.16
CA VAL A 73 1.29 -13.69 -7.02
C VAL A 73 0.73 -14.30 -8.31
N GLY A 74 -0.16 -15.28 -8.17
CA GLY A 74 -0.75 -15.96 -9.33
C GLY A 74 0.13 -17.03 -9.99
N ALA A 75 1.39 -17.20 -9.57
CA ALA A 75 2.21 -18.30 -10.07
C ALA A 75 1.63 -19.65 -9.65
N LYS A 76 1.71 -20.65 -10.54
CA LYS A 76 1.29 -22.03 -10.26
C LYS A 76 2.20 -22.69 -9.21
N LYS A 77 1.74 -23.78 -8.61
CA LYS A 77 2.50 -24.51 -7.58
C LYS A 77 3.86 -25.03 -8.07
N ASP A 78 3.99 -25.26 -9.37
CA ASP A 78 5.23 -25.67 -10.03
C ASP A 78 6.19 -24.48 -10.31
N GLY A 79 5.76 -23.26 -9.98
CA GLY A 79 6.50 -22.02 -10.25
C GLY A 79 6.31 -21.46 -11.65
N THR A 80 5.43 -22.06 -12.46
CA THR A 80 5.12 -21.56 -13.80
C THR A 80 4.35 -20.24 -13.71
N ILE A 81 4.76 -19.27 -14.52
CA ILE A 81 4.13 -17.96 -14.66
C ILE A 81 3.37 -17.98 -16.00
N ASP A 82 2.14 -17.54 -15.98
CA ASP A 82 1.31 -17.35 -17.16
C ASP A 82 0.72 -15.94 -17.18
N ALA A 83 -0.12 -15.65 -18.16
CA ALA A 83 -0.76 -14.33 -18.29
C ALA A 83 -1.58 -13.93 -17.05
N SER A 84 -2.09 -14.90 -16.27
CA SER A 84 -2.86 -14.63 -15.03
C SER A 84 -1.97 -14.18 -13.86
N SER A 85 -0.67 -14.37 -13.96
CA SER A 85 0.32 -13.89 -12.98
C SER A 85 0.75 -12.46 -13.22
N GLN A 86 0.37 -11.86 -14.36
CA GLN A 86 0.68 -10.49 -14.70
C GLN A 86 -0.42 -9.57 -14.20
N ILE A 87 -0.04 -8.39 -13.76
CA ILE A 87 -0.96 -7.31 -13.40
C ILE A 87 -0.92 -6.20 -14.44
N THR A 88 -2.03 -5.53 -14.61
CA THR A 88 -2.14 -4.42 -15.57
C THR A 88 -1.62 -3.12 -14.98
N LEU A 89 -1.18 -2.20 -15.82
CA LEU A 89 -0.75 -0.86 -15.40
C LEU A 89 -1.88 -0.11 -14.66
N GLU A 90 -3.15 -0.35 -15.05
CA GLU A 90 -4.30 0.26 -14.40
C GLU A 90 -4.47 -0.24 -12.94
N GLU A 91 -4.18 -1.50 -12.68
CA GLU A 91 -4.16 -2.05 -11.32
C GLU A 91 -3.01 -1.44 -10.50
N VAL A 92 -1.83 -1.31 -11.10
CA VAL A 92 -0.69 -0.64 -10.45
C VAL A 92 -1.03 0.80 -10.06
N LYS A 93 -1.65 1.56 -10.96
CA LYS A 93 -2.07 2.95 -10.70
C LYS A 93 -3.01 3.05 -9.50
N LYS A 94 -3.89 2.06 -9.27
CA LYS A 94 -4.76 2.05 -8.09
C LYS A 94 -3.98 1.98 -6.77
N PHE A 95 -2.87 1.24 -6.75
CA PHE A 95 -2.01 1.13 -5.57
C PHE A 95 -1.08 2.33 -5.38
N LEU A 96 -0.79 3.07 -6.45
CA LEU A 96 0.07 4.25 -6.41
C LEU A 96 -0.70 5.53 -6.08
N LYS A 97 -2.00 5.58 -6.33
CA LYS A 97 -2.81 6.70 -5.88
C LYS A 97 -2.95 6.60 -4.36
N PRO A 98 -2.52 7.61 -3.60
CA PRO A 98 -2.86 7.67 -2.19
C PRO A 98 -4.38 7.59 -2.08
N GLN A 99 -4.90 6.58 -1.42
CA GLN A 99 -6.31 6.55 -1.05
C GLN A 99 -6.47 7.65 -0.02
N PRO A 100 -7.24 8.71 -0.29
CA PRO A 100 -7.44 9.74 0.72
C PRO A 100 -8.06 9.06 1.94
N ILE A 101 -7.37 9.13 3.06
CA ILE A 101 -7.79 8.52 4.35
C ILE A 101 -9.20 9.00 4.70
N ILE A 102 -9.51 10.22 4.30
CA ILE A 102 -10.81 10.87 4.53
C ILE A 102 -11.98 10.11 3.87
N SER A 103 -11.77 9.43 2.74
CA SER A 103 -12.83 8.65 2.08
C SER A 103 -13.28 7.42 2.88
N SER A 104 -12.47 6.97 3.84
CA SER A 104 -12.81 5.87 4.74
C SER A 104 -13.49 6.32 6.03
N ILE A 105 -13.53 7.64 6.29
CA ILE A 105 -14.11 8.26 7.47
C ILE A 105 -15.54 8.69 7.15
N GLN A 106 -16.47 8.42 8.05
CA GLN A 106 -17.87 8.85 7.94
C GLN A 106 -18.22 9.82 9.06
N LYS A 107 -19.15 10.74 8.79
CA LYS A 107 -19.73 11.59 9.83
C LYS A 107 -20.38 10.70 10.88
N GLY A 108 -20.17 11.01 12.16
CA GLY A 108 -20.66 10.21 13.28
C GLY A 108 -19.70 9.10 13.76
N SER A 109 -18.69 8.74 12.96
CA SER A 109 -17.68 7.76 13.36
C SER A 109 -16.94 8.18 14.62
N ILE A 110 -16.60 7.20 15.46
CA ILE A 110 -15.74 7.41 16.62
C ILE A 110 -14.29 7.15 16.21
N VAL A 111 -13.45 8.12 16.46
CA VAL A 111 -12.04 8.11 16.13
C VAL A 111 -11.18 8.40 17.36
N GLU A 112 -9.92 7.99 17.31
CA GLU A 112 -8.89 8.34 18.30
C GLU A 112 -7.84 9.22 17.63
N LEU A 113 -7.43 10.28 18.28
CA LEU A 113 -6.34 11.13 17.84
C LEU A 113 -5.01 10.41 18.09
N VAL A 114 -4.22 10.19 17.02
CA VAL A 114 -2.93 9.48 17.11
C VAL A 114 -1.73 10.42 17.21
N SER A 115 -1.97 11.73 17.02
CA SER A 115 -0.93 12.77 17.09
C SER A 115 -1.50 14.10 17.58
N GLY A 116 -0.61 15.05 17.90
CA GLY A 116 -0.99 16.38 18.35
C GLY A 116 -1.30 16.48 19.85
N PRO A 117 -1.79 17.65 20.31
CA PRO A 117 -2.00 17.93 21.73
C PRO A 117 -3.11 17.08 22.38
N PHE A 118 -4.00 16.51 21.59
CA PHE A 118 -5.11 15.64 22.02
C PHE A 118 -4.86 14.17 21.72
N LYS A 119 -3.62 13.75 21.58
CA LYS A 119 -3.26 12.35 21.30
C LYS A 119 -3.82 11.42 22.37
N GLY A 120 -4.53 10.38 21.92
CA GLY A 120 -5.17 9.38 22.77
C GLY A 120 -6.65 9.69 23.09
N GLU A 121 -7.10 10.91 22.81
CA GLU A 121 -8.50 11.29 23.05
C GLU A 121 -9.44 10.68 22.01
N LYS A 122 -10.59 10.21 22.49
CA LYS A 122 -11.69 9.73 21.65
C LYS A 122 -12.59 10.88 21.26
N SER A 123 -12.92 10.92 19.98
CA SER A 123 -13.70 12.01 19.40
C SER A 123 -14.72 11.48 18.40
N LYS A 124 -15.81 12.22 18.25
CA LYS A 124 -16.84 11.96 17.24
C LYS A 124 -16.61 12.86 16.02
N VAL A 125 -16.70 12.28 14.82
CA VAL A 125 -16.60 13.04 13.57
C VAL A 125 -17.88 13.84 13.35
N VAL A 126 -17.76 15.16 13.30
CA VAL A 126 -18.87 16.10 13.06
C VAL A 126 -18.97 16.49 11.61
N ARG A 127 -17.83 16.79 10.97
CA ARG A 127 -17.76 17.25 9.60
C ARG A 127 -16.47 16.77 8.94
N LEU A 128 -16.55 16.55 7.62
CA LEU A 128 -15.43 16.18 6.75
C LEU A 128 -15.23 17.27 5.70
N ASP A 129 -14.01 17.66 5.47
CA ASP A 129 -13.59 18.51 4.34
C ASP A 129 -12.64 17.69 3.47
N GLU A 130 -13.18 17.06 2.43
CA GLU A 130 -12.42 16.19 1.53
C GLU A 130 -11.39 16.97 0.72
N SER A 131 -11.64 18.24 0.42
CA SER A 131 -10.74 19.07 -0.39
C SER A 131 -9.46 19.44 0.34
N ARG A 132 -9.53 19.58 1.66
CA ARG A 132 -8.39 19.91 2.54
C ARG A 132 -7.85 18.71 3.30
N GLU A 133 -8.48 17.54 3.16
CA GLU A 133 -8.20 16.35 3.96
C GLU A 133 -8.28 16.63 5.47
N GLU A 134 -9.24 17.48 5.87
CA GLU A 134 -9.45 17.88 7.26
C GLU A 134 -10.76 17.30 7.80
N VAL A 135 -10.73 16.99 9.09
CA VAL A 135 -11.86 16.44 9.83
C VAL A 135 -12.13 17.32 11.05
N VAL A 136 -13.36 17.75 11.20
CA VAL A 136 -13.82 18.43 12.43
C VAL A 136 -14.35 17.38 13.40
N LEU A 137 -13.73 17.32 14.55
CA LEU A 137 -14.00 16.36 15.62
C LEU A 137 -14.59 17.06 16.83
N GLU A 138 -15.36 16.34 17.59
CA GLU A 138 -15.87 16.75 18.90
C GLU A 138 -15.37 15.75 19.95
N LEU A 139 -14.66 16.24 20.96
CA LEU A 139 -14.11 15.41 22.03
C LEU A 139 -15.25 14.84 22.89
N ILE A 140 -15.28 13.51 23.06
CA ILE A 140 -16.38 12.81 23.76
C ILE A 140 -16.31 13.04 25.28
N GLU A 141 -15.10 13.12 25.84
CA GLU A 141 -14.90 13.25 27.30
C GLU A 141 -14.83 14.71 27.78
N ALA A 142 -15.00 15.69 26.88
CA ALA A 142 -15.04 17.09 27.27
C ALA A 142 -16.42 17.47 27.86
N ALA A 143 -16.41 18.18 29.00
CA ALA A 143 -17.62 18.67 29.62
C ALA A 143 -18.42 19.65 28.76
N VAL A 144 -17.76 20.31 27.82
CA VAL A 144 -18.34 21.19 26.80
C VAL A 144 -17.85 20.71 25.43
N PRO A 145 -18.75 20.60 24.43
CA PRO A 145 -18.35 20.23 23.08
C PRO A 145 -17.36 21.24 22.50
N ILE A 146 -16.12 20.83 22.33
CA ILE A 146 -15.07 21.66 21.71
C ILE A 146 -14.78 21.08 20.33
N PRO A 147 -15.12 21.80 19.23
CA PRO A 147 -14.77 21.38 17.90
C PRO A 147 -13.26 21.55 17.67
N VAL A 148 -12.60 20.46 17.25
CA VAL A 148 -11.18 20.42 16.92
C VAL A 148 -11.04 20.03 15.45
N THR A 149 -10.35 20.86 14.67
CA THR A 149 -10.03 20.52 13.28
C THR A 149 -8.65 19.89 13.21
N VAL A 150 -8.57 18.71 12.61
CA VAL A 150 -7.34 17.95 12.44
C VAL A 150 -7.24 17.39 11.04
N LYS A 151 -6.05 17.02 10.60
CA LYS A 151 -5.87 16.30 9.34
C LYS A 151 -6.31 14.85 9.45
N ALA A 152 -6.80 14.27 8.37
CA ALA A 152 -7.29 12.91 8.34
C ALA A 152 -6.22 11.85 8.71
N ASP A 153 -4.93 12.12 8.47
CA ASP A 153 -3.81 11.27 8.84
C ASP A 153 -3.50 11.27 10.36
N GLN A 154 -4.07 12.21 11.10
CA GLN A 154 -3.89 12.34 12.56
C GLN A 154 -4.92 11.57 13.38
N ILE A 155 -5.82 10.83 12.73
CA ILE A 155 -6.86 10.08 13.40
C ILE A 155 -6.85 8.60 13.01
N ARG A 156 -7.35 7.76 13.92
CA ARG A 156 -7.59 6.33 13.71
C ARG A 156 -9.05 6.02 14.01
N ILE A 157 -9.73 5.35 13.09
CA ILE A 157 -11.13 4.94 13.28
C ILE A 157 -11.20 3.83 14.31
N ILE A 158 -11.99 4.02 15.37
CA ILE A 158 -12.29 3.01 16.40
C ILE A 158 -13.58 2.30 16.04
N LYS A 159 -14.63 3.06 15.69
CA LYS A 159 -15.95 2.53 15.36
C LYS A 159 -16.55 3.36 14.23
N LYS A 160 -17.00 2.69 13.17
CA LYS A 160 -17.83 3.32 12.14
C LYS A 160 -19.26 3.42 12.68
N GLU A 161 -19.95 4.51 12.36
CA GLU A 161 -21.40 4.54 12.56
C GLU A 161 -22.00 3.47 11.65
N ALA A 162 -22.71 2.51 12.25
CA ALA A 162 -23.50 1.57 11.45
C ALA A 162 -24.79 2.30 11.06
N ASP A 163 -25.15 2.23 9.76
CA ASP A 163 -26.46 2.64 9.27
C ASP A 163 -27.58 1.93 10.04
#